data_618ec31533e84d08b4bddf7538123fa2
#
_entry.id   618ec31533e84d08b4bddf7538123fa2
#
_cell.length_a   1.000
_cell.length_b   1.000
_cell.length_c   1.000
_cell.angle_alpha   90.00
_cell.angle_beta   90.00
_cell.angle_gamma   90.00
#
_symmetry.space_group_name_H-M   'P 1'
#
loop_
_entity.id
_entity.type
_entity.pdbx_description
1 polymer ?
#
loop_
_entity_poly.entity_id
_entity_poly.type
_entity_poly.pdbx_seq_one_letter_code
_entity_poly.pdbx_strand_id
1 'polypeptide(L)'
;MLERFSKSYRIINKEKFVEKLINFSVDQDYFILLNSNNNSDKYDLLCGYGVKSFIKSSENSLKKLDNFFELKKDWLFGYMAYDLKNEIEVLNDDNIDFINMPNLYFFQPEIVWFVKGKIVTGLSFEKDLIDNDWKKFNEISKKEKTKNSSIVKLNLRNSKSEYINKVNKIKERIFRGDCYEMNFCFDLFSEYDEINPYDTYVKLNNYTKSPMSSFLKVN
;
A
#
# COMPACT_ATOMS: atom_id res chain seq x y z
N MET A 1 -6.69 0.27 -27.37
CA MET A 1 -6.09 -0.21 -26.11
C MET A 1 -4.65 -0.61 -26.40
N LEU A 2 -3.66 -0.07 -25.70
CA LEU A 2 -2.28 -0.56 -25.84
C LEU A 2 -2.22 -1.93 -25.17
N GLU A 3 -1.88 -2.96 -25.93
CA GLU A 3 -1.78 -4.33 -25.45
C GLU A 3 -0.45 -4.52 -24.69
N ARG A 4 -0.49 -5.16 -23.53
CA ARG A 4 0.71 -5.49 -22.76
C ARG A 4 1.26 -6.83 -23.20
N PHE A 5 2.57 -6.92 -23.46
CA PHE A 5 3.27 -8.19 -23.56
C PHE A 5 3.19 -8.92 -22.22
N SER A 6 3.16 -10.25 -22.28
CA SER A 6 3.06 -11.11 -21.10
C SER A 6 4.14 -12.17 -21.13
N LYS A 7 4.79 -12.42 -20.00
CA LYS A 7 5.73 -13.53 -19.83
C LYS A 7 5.67 -14.09 -18.41
N SER A 8 5.71 -15.41 -18.32
CA SER A 8 5.61 -16.10 -17.05
C SER A 8 6.91 -16.83 -16.70
N TYR A 9 7.20 -16.87 -15.39
CA TYR A 9 8.35 -17.54 -14.81
C TYR A 9 7.92 -18.36 -13.61
N ARG A 10 8.77 -19.27 -13.18
CA ARG A 10 8.53 -20.09 -11.99
C ARG A 10 9.42 -19.65 -10.84
N ILE A 11 8.83 -19.46 -9.66
CA ILE A 11 9.55 -19.20 -8.41
C ILE A 11 9.55 -20.45 -7.52
N ILE A 12 10.59 -20.57 -6.71
CA ILE A 12 10.71 -21.64 -5.74
C ILE A 12 10.05 -21.25 -4.41
N ASN A 13 10.25 -19.99 -4.01
CA ASN A 13 9.80 -19.47 -2.72
C ASN A 13 9.22 -18.05 -2.91
N LYS A 14 7.97 -17.87 -2.52
CA LYS A 14 7.24 -16.61 -2.68
C LYS A 14 7.74 -15.54 -1.71
N GLU A 15 8.03 -15.90 -0.48
CA GLU A 15 8.52 -14.97 0.54
C GLU A 15 9.85 -14.34 0.12
N LYS A 16 10.75 -15.17 -0.42
CA LYS A 16 12.01 -14.66 -0.99
C LYS A 16 11.77 -13.76 -2.22
N PHE A 17 10.76 -14.05 -3.00
CA PHE A 17 10.42 -13.19 -4.14
C PHE A 17 9.86 -11.84 -3.67
N VAL A 18 9.02 -11.82 -2.63
CA VAL A 18 8.56 -10.58 -1.98
C VAL A 18 9.75 -9.76 -1.47
N GLU A 19 10.71 -10.38 -0.78
CA GLU A 19 11.92 -9.69 -0.31
C GLU A 19 12.71 -9.07 -1.48
N LYS A 20 12.82 -9.77 -2.61
CA LYS A 20 13.50 -9.25 -3.82
C LYS A 20 12.76 -8.04 -4.40
N LEU A 21 11.42 -8.09 -4.49
CA LEU A 21 10.61 -6.98 -4.95
C LEU A 21 10.74 -5.76 -4.03
N ILE A 22 10.73 -5.96 -2.72
CA ILE A 22 10.94 -4.88 -1.75
C ILE A 22 12.34 -4.28 -1.89
N ASN A 23 13.39 -5.10 -2.05
CA ASN A 23 14.74 -4.59 -2.29
C ASN A 23 14.84 -3.83 -3.62
N PHE A 24 14.15 -4.29 -4.66
CA PHE A 24 14.08 -3.61 -5.95
C PHE A 24 13.36 -2.26 -5.86
N SER A 25 12.37 -2.13 -4.98
CA SER A 25 11.60 -0.90 -4.81
C SER A 25 12.41 0.29 -4.29
N VAL A 26 13.61 0.05 -3.75
CA VAL A 26 14.51 1.13 -3.25
C VAL A 26 14.81 2.12 -4.36
N ASP A 27 15.06 1.62 -5.57
CA ASP A 27 15.46 2.39 -6.73
C ASP A 27 14.25 2.83 -7.61
N GLN A 28 13.01 2.61 -7.13
CA GLN A 28 11.79 3.01 -7.82
C GLN A 28 11.16 4.24 -7.15
N ASP A 29 10.72 5.22 -7.93
CA ASP A 29 9.96 6.37 -7.43
C ASP A 29 8.49 6.03 -7.20
N TYR A 30 7.95 5.14 -8.02
CA TYR A 30 6.57 4.65 -7.93
C TYR A 30 6.58 3.14 -7.85
N PHE A 31 6.10 2.62 -6.74
CA PHE A 31 6.06 1.20 -6.47
C PHE A 31 4.92 0.85 -5.53
N ILE A 32 4.09 -0.12 -5.91
CA ILE A 32 3.06 -0.69 -5.04
C ILE A 32 3.17 -2.20 -5.05
N LEU A 33 3.17 -2.79 -3.87
CA LEU A 33 3.09 -4.22 -3.63
C LEU A 33 1.85 -4.50 -2.79
N LEU A 34 0.97 -5.37 -3.28
CA LEU A 34 -0.20 -5.88 -2.59
C LEU A 34 0.01 -7.38 -2.36
N ASN A 35 0.00 -7.81 -1.11
CA ASN A 35 0.27 -9.20 -0.73
C ASN A 35 -0.91 -9.75 0.08
N SER A 36 -1.56 -10.78 -0.46
CA SER A 36 -2.68 -11.44 0.21
C SER A 36 -2.26 -12.40 1.32
N ASN A 37 -0.98 -12.68 1.48
CA ASN A 37 -0.46 -13.68 2.40
C ASN A 37 -1.19 -15.05 2.30
N ASN A 38 -1.52 -15.48 1.07
CA ASN A 38 -2.27 -16.70 0.72
C ASN A 38 -3.77 -16.67 1.07
N ASN A 39 -4.36 -15.50 1.26
CA ASN A 39 -5.79 -15.34 1.58
C ASN A 39 -6.61 -14.85 0.37
N SER A 40 -6.15 -15.04 -0.86
CA SER A 40 -6.89 -14.66 -2.06
C SER A 40 -6.93 -15.78 -3.08
N ASP A 41 -8.10 -16.01 -3.66
CA ASP A 41 -8.29 -17.02 -4.71
C ASP A 41 -7.78 -16.54 -6.08
N LYS A 42 -7.70 -15.24 -6.29
CA LYS A 42 -7.34 -14.67 -7.59
C LYS A 42 -5.83 -14.45 -7.73
N TYR A 43 -5.23 -13.71 -6.82
CA TYR A 43 -3.78 -13.41 -6.83
C TYR A 43 -3.21 -13.52 -5.43
N ASP A 44 -2.03 -14.15 -5.32
CA ASP A 44 -1.29 -14.19 -4.07
C ASP A 44 -0.56 -12.87 -3.85
N LEU A 45 -0.14 -12.22 -4.94
CA LEU A 45 0.60 -10.98 -4.92
C LEU A 45 0.35 -10.19 -6.21
N LEU A 46 0.24 -8.88 -6.09
CA LEU A 46 0.24 -7.91 -7.17
C LEU A 46 1.32 -6.86 -6.91
N CYS A 47 2.06 -6.49 -7.94
CA CYS A 47 3.06 -5.44 -7.86
C CYS A 47 3.01 -4.61 -9.14
N GLY A 48 3.02 -3.28 -9.00
CA GLY A 48 3.10 -2.34 -10.11
C GLY A 48 4.15 -1.29 -9.82
N TYR A 49 5.00 -0.94 -10.79
CA TYR A 49 5.98 0.12 -10.67
C TYR A 49 6.31 0.78 -12.01
N GLY A 50 7.10 1.87 -11.92
CA GLY A 50 7.24 2.83 -13.00
C GLY A 50 5.93 3.59 -13.22
N VAL A 51 5.95 4.70 -13.92
CA VAL A 51 4.76 5.51 -14.14
C VAL A 51 4.66 5.97 -15.58
N LYS A 52 3.60 5.53 -16.27
CA LYS A 52 3.23 6.06 -17.59
C LYS A 52 2.37 7.31 -17.47
N SER A 53 1.46 7.30 -16.55
CA SER A 53 0.57 8.41 -16.24
C SER A 53 0.00 8.23 -14.83
N PHE A 54 -0.40 9.31 -14.21
CA PHE A 54 -0.99 9.28 -12.88
C PHE A 54 -2.11 10.30 -12.75
N ILE A 55 -2.90 10.13 -11.69
CA ILE A 55 -3.90 11.07 -11.23
C ILE A 55 -3.77 11.23 -9.73
N LYS A 56 -3.82 12.46 -9.24
CA LYS A 56 -3.98 12.81 -7.83
C LYS A 56 -5.09 13.84 -7.67
N SER A 57 -5.88 13.72 -6.63
CA SER A 57 -7.00 14.63 -6.40
C SER A 57 -7.42 14.64 -4.94
N SER A 58 -7.94 15.80 -4.50
CA SER A 58 -8.65 15.98 -3.23
C SER A 58 -10.03 16.62 -3.43
N GLU A 59 -10.50 16.68 -4.68
CA GLU A 59 -11.80 17.22 -5.05
C GLU A 59 -12.37 16.49 -6.25
N ASN A 60 -13.65 16.09 -6.22
CA ASN A 60 -14.29 15.31 -7.26
C ASN A 60 -13.50 14.06 -7.67
N SER A 61 -12.87 13.45 -6.69
CA SER A 61 -11.84 12.44 -6.87
C SER A 61 -12.36 11.19 -7.56
N LEU A 62 -13.52 10.69 -7.19
CA LEU A 62 -14.13 9.49 -7.80
C LEU A 62 -14.41 9.70 -9.27
N LYS A 63 -15.04 10.81 -9.64
CA LYS A 63 -15.34 11.12 -11.05
C LYS A 63 -14.08 11.27 -11.89
N LYS A 64 -13.04 11.88 -11.32
CA LYS A 64 -11.73 11.99 -11.99
C LYS A 64 -11.08 10.63 -12.18
N LEU A 65 -11.18 9.73 -11.20
CA LEU A 65 -10.67 8.37 -11.30
C LEU A 65 -11.40 7.57 -12.38
N ASP A 66 -12.74 7.65 -12.43
CA ASP A 66 -13.53 6.99 -13.46
C ASP A 66 -13.14 7.46 -14.86
N ASN A 67 -13.02 8.77 -15.06
CA ASN A 67 -12.56 9.33 -16.33
C ASN A 67 -11.14 8.86 -16.70
N PHE A 68 -10.25 8.80 -15.71
CA PHE A 68 -8.88 8.33 -15.92
C PHE A 68 -8.86 6.85 -16.29
N PHE A 69 -9.65 6.01 -15.62
CA PHE A 69 -9.79 4.60 -15.93
C PHE A 69 -10.37 4.38 -17.33
N GLU A 70 -11.46 5.09 -17.69
CA GLU A 70 -12.07 4.99 -19.02
C GLU A 70 -11.10 5.40 -20.15
N LEU A 71 -10.24 6.38 -19.88
CA LEU A 71 -9.21 6.81 -20.84
C LEU A 71 -8.11 5.77 -21.00
N LYS A 72 -7.69 5.09 -19.90
CA LYS A 72 -6.56 4.16 -19.91
C LYS A 72 -6.98 2.73 -20.20
N LYS A 73 -8.09 2.27 -19.62
CA LYS A 73 -8.62 0.90 -19.69
C LYS A 73 -7.53 -0.16 -19.44
N ASP A 74 -6.72 0.10 -18.39
CA ASP A 74 -5.54 -0.68 -18.06
C ASP A 74 -5.43 -0.84 -16.54
N TRP A 75 -4.40 -1.50 -16.07
CA TRP A 75 -4.06 -1.62 -14.65
C TRP A 75 -3.79 -0.25 -14.05
N LEU A 76 -4.43 0.03 -12.94
CA LEU A 76 -4.19 1.20 -12.12
C LEU A 76 -3.84 0.75 -10.70
N PHE A 77 -2.76 1.30 -10.17
CA PHE A 77 -2.31 1.09 -8.81
C PHE A 77 -2.32 2.40 -8.05
N GLY A 78 -2.77 2.37 -6.81
CA GLY A 78 -2.88 3.59 -6.02
C GLY A 78 -3.55 3.37 -4.68
N TYR A 79 -4.03 4.45 -4.10
CA TYR A 79 -4.79 4.44 -2.85
C TYR A 79 -5.92 5.47 -2.89
N MET A 80 -6.90 5.23 -2.03
CA MET A 80 -7.93 6.16 -1.61
C MET A 80 -7.76 6.41 -0.12
N ALA A 81 -7.60 7.66 0.28
CA ALA A 81 -7.51 8.04 1.68
C ALA A 81 -8.89 7.94 2.35
N TYR A 82 -8.90 7.79 3.67
CA TYR A 82 -10.15 7.75 4.43
C TYR A 82 -10.97 9.05 4.28
N ASP A 83 -10.31 10.18 4.12
CA ASP A 83 -10.96 11.49 4.00
C ASP A 83 -11.70 11.69 2.67
N LEU A 84 -11.57 10.75 1.71
CA LEU A 84 -12.43 10.69 0.55
C LEU A 84 -13.93 10.57 0.93
N LYS A 85 -14.25 10.09 2.15
CA LYS A 85 -15.59 10.09 2.72
C LYS A 85 -16.27 11.46 2.66
N ASN A 86 -15.51 12.55 2.81
CA ASN A 86 -16.02 13.93 2.80
C ASN A 86 -16.51 14.37 1.40
N GLU A 87 -16.08 13.67 0.34
CA GLU A 87 -16.58 13.87 -1.02
C GLU A 87 -17.87 13.06 -1.32
N ILE A 88 -18.14 12.02 -0.52
CA ILE A 88 -19.29 11.13 -0.68
C ILE A 88 -20.45 11.60 0.19
N GLU A 89 -20.15 12.04 1.40
CA GLU A 89 -21.12 12.51 2.38
C GLU A 89 -20.71 13.89 2.89
N VAL A 90 -21.68 14.71 3.30
CA VAL A 90 -21.41 16.04 3.86
C VAL A 90 -20.93 15.87 5.31
N LEU A 91 -19.65 15.58 5.46
CA LEU A 91 -19.00 15.42 6.76
C LEU A 91 -18.02 16.56 6.99
N ASN A 92 -18.03 17.12 8.19
CA ASN A 92 -17.03 18.07 8.66
C ASN A 92 -16.08 17.33 9.60
N ASP A 93 -14.80 17.48 9.35
CA ASP A 93 -13.74 16.87 10.13
C ASP A 93 -12.74 17.93 10.55
N ASP A 94 -12.59 18.13 11.86
CA ASP A 94 -11.65 19.09 12.45
C ASP A 94 -10.33 18.42 12.87
N ASN A 95 -10.11 17.16 12.48
CA ASN A 95 -8.89 16.45 12.80
C ASN A 95 -7.70 17.00 12.02
N ILE A 96 -6.56 17.10 12.69
CA ILE A 96 -5.33 17.56 12.05
C ILE A 96 -4.78 16.43 11.17
N ASP A 97 -4.59 16.71 9.89
CA ASP A 97 -3.86 15.82 8.99
C ASP A 97 -2.35 16.08 9.12
N PHE A 98 -1.63 15.10 9.65
CA PHE A 98 -0.18 15.13 9.82
C PHE A 98 0.58 14.53 8.64
N ILE A 99 -0.11 13.88 7.70
CA ILE A 99 0.49 13.17 6.57
C ILE A 99 0.43 14.01 5.31
N ASN A 100 -0.63 14.81 5.16
CA ASN A 100 -0.87 15.73 4.06
C ASN A 100 -0.80 15.06 2.66
N MET A 101 -1.38 13.88 2.56
CA MET A 101 -1.49 13.14 1.30
C MET A 101 -2.80 13.47 0.60
N PRO A 102 -2.83 13.49 -0.76
CA PRO A 102 -4.09 13.69 -1.49
C PRO A 102 -5.10 12.59 -1.19
N ASN A 103 -6.39 12.90 -1.26
CA ASN A 103 -7.48 11.95 -0.99
C ASN A 103 -7.46 10.74 -1.94
N LEU A 104 -6.93 10.96 -3.13
CA LEU A 104 -6.82 9.94 -4.15
C LEU A 104 -5.49 10.08 -4.90
N TYR A 105 -4.80 8.97 -5.06
CA TYR A 105 -3.63 8.85 -5.90
C TYR A 105 -3.64 7.51 -6.64
N PHE A 106 -3.65 7.53 -7.97
CA PHE A 106 -3.52 6.34 -8.80
C PHE A 106 -2.56 6.57 -9.95
N PHE A 107 -1.83 5.55 -10.34
CA PHE A 107 -0.96 5.58 -11.51
C PHE A 107 -1.14 4.35 -12.38
N GLN A 108 -0.93 4.53 -13.68
CA GLN A 108 -0.79 3.46 -14.66
C GLN A 108 0.67 3.02 -14.64
N PRO A 109 0.99 1.80 -14.18
CA PRO A 109 2.36 1.33 -14.10
C PRO A 109 2.95 1.02 -15.49
N GLU A 110 4.26 1.12 -15.62
CA GLU A 110 4.97 0.64 -16.82
C GLU A 110 4.97 -0.88 -16.85
N ILE A 111 5.17 -1.50 -15.70
CA ILE A 111 5.18 -2.95 -15.58
C ILE A 111 4.32 -3.40 -14.38
N VAL A 112 3.64 -4.53 -14.58
CA VAL A 112 2.84 -5.21 -13.56
C VAL A 112 3.37 -6.62 -13.39
N TRP A 113 3.53 -7.05 -12.15
CA TRP A 113 3.82 -8.43 -11.80
C TRP A 113 2.70 -8.98 -10.94
N PHE A 114 2.27 -10.19 -11.23
CA PHE A 114 1.38 -10.91 -10.35
C PHE A 114 1.83 -12.34 -10.12
N VAL A 115 1.51 -12.85 -8.96
CA VAL A 115 1.87 -14.21 -8.53
C VAL A 115 0.61 -15.00 -8.24
N LYS A 116 0.59 -16.24 -8.73
CA LYS A 116 -0.37 -17.25 -8.32
C LYS A 116 0.35 -18.59 -8.11
N GLY A 117 0.33 -19.09 -6.88
CA GLY A 117 1.09 -20.27 -6.49
C GLY A 117 2.59 -20.08 -6.72
N LYS A 118 3.16 -20.86 -7.63
CA LYS A 118 4.58 -20.79 -8.00
C LYS A 118 4.84 -20.07 -9.34
N ILE A 119 3.82 -19.50 -9.96
CA ILE A 119 3.94 -18.80 -11.23
C ILE A 119 3.91 -17.30 -10.98
N VAL A 120 4.91 -16.62 -11.52
CA VAL A 120 5.01 -15.16 -11.59
C VAL A 120 4.82 -14.75 -13.03
N THR A 121 3.94 -13.81 -13.30
CA THR A 121 3.69 -13.27 -14.62
C THR A 121 3.96 -11.78 -14.64
N GLY A 122 4.81 -11.34 -15.56
CA GLY A 122 5.07 -9.95 -15.86
C GLY A 122 4.24 -9.47 -17.05
N LEU A 123 3.71 -8.26 -16.95
CA LEU A 123 2.99 -7.55 -18.01
C LEU A 123 3.64 -6.20 -18.24
N SER A 124 4.07 -5.89 -19.46
CA SER A 124 4.67 -4.60 -19.81
C SER A 124 4.28 -4.18 -21.23
N PHE A 125 4.36 -2.89 -21.50
CA PHE A 125 4.25 -2.37 -22.87
C PHE A 125 5.51 -2.63 -23.71
N GLU A 126 6.61 -2.95 -23.06
CA GLU A 126 7.90 -3.26 -23.68
C GLU A 126 8.30 -4.69 -23.36
N LYS A 127 8.47 -5.50 -24.42
CA LYS A 127 8.76 -6.93 -24.26
C LYS A 127 10.04 -7.19 -23.47
N ASP A 128 11.10 -6.44 -23.77
CA ASP A 128 12.41 -6.67 -23.18
C ASP A 128 12.48 -6.24 -21.70
N LEU A 129 11.61 -5.33 -21.28
CA LEU A 129 11.56 -4.86 -19.88
C LEU A 129 11.25 -6.02 -18.90
N ILE A 130 10.36 -6.93 -19.30
CA ILE A 130 10.00 -8.09 -18.47
C ILE A 130 11.22 -8.98 -18.22
N ASP A 131 11.98 -9.30 -19.26
CA ASP A 131 13.18 -10.14 -19.15
C ASP A 131 14.29 -9.46 -18.37
N ASN A 132 14.50 -8.18 -18.62
CA ASN A 132 15.53 -7.39 -17.94
C ASN A 132 15.25 -7.30 -16.44
N ASP A 133 14.01 -7.03 -16.04
CA ASP A 133 13.67 -6.93 -14.63
C ASP A 133 13.66 -8.30 -13.95
N TRP A 134 13.25 -9.36 -14.66
CA TRP A 134 13.38 -10.72 -14.16
C TRP A 134 14.83 -11.10 -13.85
N LYS A 135 15.78 -10.70 -14.73
CA LYS A 135 17.23 -10.88 -14.48
C LYS A 135 17.68 -10.10 -13.25
N LYS A 136 17.31 -8.81 -13.16
CA LYS A 136 17.63 -7.98 -11.98
C LYS A 136 17.12 -8.61 -10.69
N PHE A 137 15.89 -9.12 -10.66
CA PHE A 137 15.37 -9.82 -9.46
C PHE A 137 16.20 -11.02 -9.07
N ASN A 138 16.79 -11.74 -10.03
CA ASN A 138 17.64 -12.88 -9.74
C ASN A 138 19.06 -12.49 -9.28
N GLU A 139 19.53 -11.32 -9.71
CA GLU A 139 20.84 -10.76 -9.35
C GLU A 139 20.81 -10.00 -8.02
N ILE A 140 19.64 -9.55 -7.57
CA ILE A 140 19.50 -8.89 -6.26
C ILE A 140 19.91 -9.90 -5.17
N SER A 141 21.14 -9.77 -4.69
CA SER A 141 21.57 -10.35 -3.44
C SER A 141 20.92 -9.59 -2.27
N LYS A 142 20.76 -10.23 -1.12
CA LYS A 142 20.31 -9.51 0.09
C LYS A 142 21.21 -8.29 0.27
N LYS A 143 20.65 -7.08 0.10
CA LYS A 143 21.35 -5.88 0.58
C LYS A 143 21.64 -6.13 2.06
N GLU A 144 22.87 -5.82 2.47
CA GLU A 144 23.25 -5.93 3.88
C GLU A 144 22.20 -5.22 4.71
N LYS A 145 21.65 -5.92 5.69
CA LYS A 145 20.72 -5.33 6.65
C LYS A 145 21.44 -4.08 7.19
N THR A 146 20.90 -2.92 6.91
CA THR A 146 21.40 -1.70 7.54
C THR A 146 21.38 -1.94 9.04
N LYS A 147 22.55 -1.88 9.67
CA LYS A 147 22.80 -2.29 11.06
C LYS A 147 22.05 -1.46 12.11
N ASN A 148 21.32 -0.44 11.70
CA ASN A 148 20.63 0.47 12.61
C ASN A 148 19.12 0.21 12.60
N SER A 149 18.68 -0.80 13.34
CA SER A 149 17.33 -0.74 13.90
C SER A 149 17.40 0.18 15.13
N SER A 150 17.29 1.48 14.92
CA SER A 150 17.04 2.41 16.02
C SER A 150 15.78 1.94 16.75
N ILE A 151 15.84 1.93 18.08
CA ILE A 151 14.64 1.68 18.88
C ILE A 151 13.77 2.91 18.73
N VAL A 152 12.69 2.79 17.95
CA VAL A 152 11.73 3.87 17.76
C VAL A 152 10.93 4.05 19.05
N LYS A 153 11.01 5.23 19.66
CA LYS A 153 10.18 5.58 20.80
C LYS A 153 8.82 6.04 20.31
N LEU A 154 7.80 5.21 20.51
CA LEU A 154 6.43 5.56 20.16
C LEU A 154 5.76 6.35 21.28
N ASN A 155 5.10 7.43 20.92
CA ASN A 155 4.29 8.28 21.78
C ASN A 155 2.80 8.08 21.44
N LEU A 156 1.93 8.21 22.45
CA LEU A 156 0.48 8.24 22.29
C LEU A 156 0.02 9.71 22.15
N ARG A 157 -0.87 10.01 21.19
CA ARG A 157 -1.47 11.36 21.11
C ARG A 157 -2.42 11.63 22.27
N ASN A 158 -3.16 10.64 22.70
CA ASN A 158 -4.10 10.77 23.78
C ASN A 158 -3.51 10.21 25.07
N SER A 159 -3.73 10.90 26.17
CA SER A 159 -3.45 10.35 27.49
C SER A 159 -4.36 9.17 27.81
N LYS A 160 -3.95 8.32 28.75
CA LYS A 160 -4.78 7.20 29.22
C LYS A 160 -6.16 7.65 29.71
N SER A 161 -6.23 8.79 30.41
CA SER A 161 -7.49 9.33 30.93
C SER A 161 -8.42 9.80 29.81
N GLU A 162 -7.90 10.49 28.79
CA GLU A 162 -8.67 10.90 27.62
C GLU A 162 -9.21 9.69 26.85
N TYR A 163 -8.38 8.66 26.67
CA TYR A 163 -8.80 7.42 26.02
C TYR A 163 -9.97 6.78 26.78
N ILE A 164 -9.85 6.59 28.11
CA ILE A 164 -10.90 5.99 28.94
C ILE A 164 -12.18 6.82 28.88
N ASN A 165 -12.10 8.15 28.95
CA ASN A 165 -13.26 9.03 28.87
C ASN A 165 -13.97 8.93 27.52
N LYS A 166 -13.22 8.87 26.41
CA LYS A 166 -13.80 8.68 25.07
C LYS A 166 -14.48 7.31 24.95
N VAL A 167 -13.86 6.24 25.43
CA VAL A 167 -14.44 4.90 25.45
C VAL A 167 -15.75 4.85 26.25
N ASN A 168 -15.78 5.48 27.43
CA ASN A 168 -17.00 5.53 28.25
C ASN A 168 -18.14 6.27 27.53
N LYS A 169 -17.87 7.41 26.90
CA LYS A 169 -18.85 8.11 26.06
C LYS A 169 -19.38 7.26 24.90
N ILE A 170 -18.50 6.50 24.24
CA ILE A 170 -18.91 5.58 23.17
C ILE A 170 -19.83 4.50 23.74
N LYS A 171 -19.49 3.89 24.88
CA LYS A 171 -20.34 2.88 25.55
C LYS A 171 -21.71 3.42 25.91
N GLU A 172 -21.79 4.67 26.40
CA GLU A 172 -23.08 5.33 26.68
C GLU A 172 -23.91 5.52 25.40
N ARG A 173 -23.29 5.86 24.27
CA ARG A 173 -23.99 5.99 22.98
C ARG A 173 -24.52 4.64 22.48
N ILE A 174 -23.71 3.59 22.59
CA ILE A 174 -24.12 2.21 22.25
C ILE A 174 -25.29 1.79 23.15
N PHE A 175 -25.20 2.03 24.47
CA PHE A 175 -26.27 1.67 25.41
C PHE A 175 -27.60 2.39 25.15
N ARG A 176 -27.54 3.63 24.65
CA ARG A 176 -28.75 4.38 24.25
C ARG A 176 -29.32 3.96 22.90
N GLY A 177 -28.60 3.12 22.16
CA GLY A 177 -29.02 2.68 20.83
C GLY A 177 -28.69 3.66 19.68
N ASP A 178 -27.80 4.64 19.93
CA ASP A 178 -27.34 5.58 18.90
C ASP A 178 -26.53 4.85 17.80
N CYS A 179 -25.83 3.77 18.16
CA CYS A 179 -25.12 2.85 17.27
C CYS A 179 -24.97 1.47 17.91
N TYR A 180 -24.72 0.42 17.12
CA TYR A 180 -24.51 -0.93 17.63
C TYR A 180 -23.06 -1.16 18.07
N GLU A 181 -22.12 -0.63 17.32
CA GLU A 181 -20.69 -0.75 17.55
C GLU A 181 -19.96 0.48 17.01
N MET A 182 -18.73 0.70 17.46
CA MET A 182 -17.87 1.76 16.96
C MET A 182 -16.41 1.33 17.02
N ASN A 183 -15.71 1.44 15.91
CA ASN A 183 -14.26 1.30 15.87
C ASN A 183 -13.60 2.59 16.36
N PHE A 184 -13.00 2.53 17.55
CA PHE A 184 -12.28 3.66 18.12
C PHE A 184 -10.79 3.52 17.86
N CYS A 185 -10.24 4.42 17.07
CA CYS A 185 -8.83 4.44 16.71
C CYS A 185 -8.05 5.42 17.59
N PHE A 186 -6.77 5.13 17.80
CA PHE A 186 -5.78 6.03 18.41
C PHE A 186 -4.44 5.87 17.70
N ASP A 187 -3.63 6.94 17.77
CA ASP A 187 -2.35 7.00 17.06
C ASP A 187 -1.19 6.69 17.99
N LEU A 188 -0.25 5.95 17.45
CA LEU A 188 1.12 5.87 17.94
C LEU A 188 2.02 6.58 16.91
N PHE A 189 2.84 7.52 17.36
CA PHE A 189 3.69 8.29 16.47
C PHE A 189 5.10 8.48 17.04
N SER A 190 6.04 8.75 16.17
CA SER A 190 7.39 9.22 16.47
C SER A 190 7.72 10.40 15.55
N GLU A 191 8.35 11.43 16.09
CA GLU A 191 8.63 12.68 15.35
C GLU A 191 10.02 12.70 14.71
N TYR A 192 10.97 11.96 15.27
CA TYR A 192 12.40 12.14 14.97
C TYR A 192 13.14 10.87 14.60
N ASP A 193 12.45 9.75 14.50
CA ASP A 193 13.10 8.48 14.25
C ASP A 193 13.19 8.19 12.77
N GLU A 194 14.38 7.91 12.28
CA GLU A 194 14.59 7.35 10.96
C GLU A 194 14.16 5.88 10.95
N ILE A 195 13.08 5.60 10.26
CA ILE A 195 12.58 4.25 10.05
C ILE A 195 12.97 3.80 8.65
N ASN A 196 13.60 2.62 8.55
CA ASN A 196 13.75 1.98 7.24
C ASN A 196 12.40 1.37 6.84
N PRO A 197 11.67 1.93 5.87
CA PRO A 197 10.33 1.47 5.51
C PRO A 197 10.33 0.06 4.93
N TYR A 198 11.39 -0.34 4.26
CA TYR A 198 11.52 -1.65 3.60
C TYR A 198 11.66 -2.76 4.64
N ASP A 199 12.58 -2.61 5.58
CA ASP A 199 12.76 -3.58 6.68
C ASP A 199 11.53 -3.61 7.59
N THR A 200 10.91 -2.45 7.82
CA THR A 200 9.69 -2.34 8.63
C THR A 200 8.54 -3.11 7.99
N TYR A 201 8.32 -2.93 6.69
CA TYR A 201 7.29 -3.70 5.99
C TYR A 201 7.53 -5.20 6.08
N VAL A 202 8.75 -5.66 5.79
CA VAL A 202 9.07 -7.10 5.83
C VAL A 202 8.86 -7.69 7.21
N LYS A 203 9.34 -7.00 8.27
CA LYS A 203 9.15 -7.45 9.65
C LYS A 203 7.68 -7.48 10.05
N LEU A 204 6.95 -6.39 9.77
CA LEU A 204 5.54 -6.28 10.10
C LEU A 204 4.71 -7.33 9.39
N ASN A 205 4.92 -7.50 8.08
CA ASN A 205 4.19 -8.49 7.29
C ASN A 205 4.48 -9.93 7.75
N ASN A 206 5.72 -10.24 8.11
CA ASN A 206 6.07 -11.57 8.65
C ASN A 206 5.43 -11.85 10.02
N TYR A 207 5.23 -10.80 10.82
CA TYR A 207 4.60 -10.90 12.13
C TYR A 207 3.08 -11.02 12.04
N THR A 208 2.43 -10.15 11.27
CA THR A 208 0.96 -10.06 11.21
C THR A 208 0.33 -10.99 10.20
N LYS A 209 1.02 -11.25 9.06
CA LYS A 209 0.49 -12.02 7.90
C LYS A 209 -0.91 -11.55 7.49
N SER A 210 -1.13 -10.23 7.52
CA SER A 210 -2.41 -9.64 7.16
C SER A 210 -2.86 -10.03 5.74
N PRO A 211 -4.14 -10.39 5.52
CA PRO A 211 -4.65 -10.81 4.22
C PRO A 211 -4.68 -9.68 3.17
N MET A 212 -4.48 -8.43 3.59
CA MET A 212 -4.45 -7.24 2.72
C MET A 212 -3.22 -6.39 3.02
N SER A 213 -2.05 -7.03 3.10
CA SER A 213 -0.79 -6.32 3.32
C SER A 213 -0.39 -5.52 2.09
N SER A 214 0.05 -4.28 2.28
CA SER A 214 0.49 -3.41 1.20
C SER A 214 1.77 -2.65 1.55
N PHE A 215 2.59 -2.39 0.53
CA PHE A 215 3.70 -1.47 0.59
C PHE A 215 3.58 -0.49 -0.58
N LEU A 216 3.57 0.80 -0.25
CA LEU A 216 3.36 1.88 -1.21
C LEU A 216 4.52 2.86 -1.14
N LYS A 217 5.07 3.22 -2.31
CA LYS A 217 5.99 4.33 -2.51
C LYS A 217 5.51 5.16 -3.70
N VAL A 218 5.23 6.43 -3.48
CA VAL A 218 4.84 7.41 -4.50
C VAL A 218 5.55 8.73 -4.21
N ASN A 219 6.07 9.36 -5.25
CA ASN A 219 6.72 10.68 -5.17
C ASN A 219 5.73 11.81 -5.51
#